data_c07ea4f2d17fb7bc9f5bd2d22c4bb2e3
#
_entry.id   c07ea4f2d17fb7bc9f5bd2d22c4bb2e3
#
_cell.length_a   1.000
_cell.length_b   1.000
_cell.length_c   1.000
_cell.angle_alpha   90.00
_cell.angle_beta   90.00
_cell.angle_gamma   90.00
#
_symmetry.space_group_name_H-M   'P 1'
#
loop_
_entity.id
_entity.type
_entity.pdbx_description
1 polymer ?
#
loop_
_entity_poly.entity_id
_entity_poly.type
_entity_poly.pdbx_seq_one_letter_code
_entity_poly.pdbx_strand_id
1 'polypeptide(L)'
;MDTNLNQILMDVTMMMKCVSEKVIFKQLIKPNMETILNAEIKSTSFYFEDHGCLTFDICFDHQRGHQCMGGYCIGHGIINEDDEEHITGTKKGTEAMARIMWAVGVKSWEELKGKYCRVKFDKENGRLTSVGHIVEDKWFNLVEYMKRKD
;
A
#
# COMPACT_ATOMS: atom_id res chain seq x y z
N MET A 1 43.62 -29.01 -37.62
CA MET A 1 42.50 -28.07 -37.87
C MET A 1 41.28 -28.24 -36.92
N ASP A 2 41.36 -29.12 -35.94
CA ASP A 2 40.18 -29.44 -35.08
C ASP A 2 40.13 -28.71 -33.72
N THR A 3 41.13 -27.88 -33.45
CA THR A 3 41.20 -27.11 -32.17
C THR A 3 40.22 -25.94 -32.07
N ASN A 4 39.69 -25.52 -33.20
CA ASN A 4 38.81 -24.32 -33.21
C ASN A 4 37.35 -24.66 -32.93
N LEU A 5 36.90 -25.87 -33.29
CA LEU A 5 35.49 -26.26 -33.12
C LEU A 5 35.16 -26.58 -31.64
N ASN A 6 36.09 -27.24 -30.96
CA ASN A 6 35.93 -27.57 -29.53
C ASN A 6 35.96 -26.31 -28.64
N GLN A 7 36.79 -25.31 -29.00
CA GLN A 7 36.85 -24.06 -28.30
C GLN A 7 35.52 -23.28 -28.49
N ILE A 8 35.01 -23.22 -29.70
CA ILE A 8 33.72 -22.57 -29.98
C ILE A 8 32.56 -23.27 -29.28
N LEU A 9 32.56 -24.61 -29.21
CA LEU A 9 31.57 -25.39 -28.49
C LEU A 9 31.63 -25.14 -26.97
N MET A 10 32.83 -25.03 -26.37
CA MET A 10 33.01 -24.68 -24.96
C MET A 10 32.54 -23.25 -24.66
N ASP A 11 32.85 -22.28 -25.52
CA ASP A 11 32.42 -20.89 -25.36
C ASP A 11 30.90 -20.75 -25.49
N VAL A 12 30.26 -21.45 -26.44
CA VAL A 12 28.81 -21.46 -26.60
C VAL A 12 28.15 -22.13 -25.38
N THR A 13 28.71 -23.24 -24.88
CA THR A 13 28.17 -23.93 -23.69
C THR A 13 28.30 -23.08 -22.45
N MET A 14 29.41 -22.36 -22.31
CA MET A 14 29.64 -21.41 -21.21
C MET A 14 28.68 -20.21 -21.31
N MET A 15 28.46 -19.67 -22.49
CA MET A 15 27.46 -18.60 -22.74
C MET A 15 26.03 -19.09 -22.46
N MET A 16 25.67 -20.30 -22.88
CA MET A 16 24.36 -20.89 -22.59
C MET A 16 24.16 -21.14 -21.08
N LYS A 17 25.18 -21.63 -20.37
CA LYS A 17 25.14 -21.72 -18.90
C LYS A 17 24.96 -20.36 -18.24
N CYS A 18 25.74 -19.36 -18.67
CA CYS A 18 25.63 -18.01 -18.14
C CYS A 18 24.27 -17.37 -18.41
N VAL A 19 23.67 -17.66 -19.59
CA VAL A 19 22.29 -17.18 -19.92
C VAL A 19 21.24 -17.93 -19.10
N SER A 20 21.38 -19.25 -18.94
CA SER A 20 20.44 -20.04 -18.13
C SER A 20 20.55 -19.67 -16.64
N GLU A 21 21.76 -19.45 -16.12
CA GLU A 21 21.96 -18.98 -14.75
C GLU A 21 21.42 -17.56 -14.56
N LYS A 22 21.59 -16.65 -15.51
CA LYS A 22 20.97 -15.31 -15.47
C LYS A 22 19.45 -15.38 -15.56
N VAL A 23 18.89 -16.28 -16.35
CA VAL A 23 17.43 -16.46 -16.46
C VAL A 23 16.89 -17.10 -15.19
N ILE A 24 17.56 -18.13 -14.65
CA ILE A 24 17.23 -18.77 -13.36
C ILE A 24 17.40 -17.77 -12.22
N PHE A 25 18.49 -17.00 -12.21
CA PHE A 25 18.73 -15.94 -11.24
C PHE A 25 17.70 -14.82 -11.36
N LYS A 26 17.28 -14.46 -12.58
CA LYS A 26 16.19 -13.49 -12.81
C LYS A 26 14.81 -14.05 -12.44
N GLN A 27 14.60 -15.36 -12.52
CA GLN A 27 13.40 -16.03 -12.03
C GLN A 27 13.43 -16.28 -10.51
N LEU A 28 14.60 -16.55 -9.94
CA LEU A 28 14.81 -16.67 -8.49
C LEU A 28 14.83 -15.31 -7.80
N ILE A 29 15.25 -14.25 -8.49
CA ILE A 29 15.20 -12.84 -8.07
C ILE A 29 13.95 -12.13 -8.67
N LYS A 30 12.89 -12.82 -8.98
CA LYS A 30 11.57 -12.24 -8.76
C LYS A 30 11.27 -12.43 -7.27
N PRO A 31 11.81 -11.58 -6.41
CA PRO A 31 11.36 -11.61 -5.06
C PRO A 31 9.91 -11.21 -5.14
N ASN A 32 9.11 -12.01 -4.56
CA ASN A 32 7.79 -11.67 -4.10
C ASN A 32 7.92 -10.56 -3.02
N MET A 33 8.82 -9.60 -3.23
CA MET A 33 9.13 -8.52 -2.31
C MET A 33 8.07 -7.45 -2.48
N GLU A 34 7.19 -7.39 -1.51
CA GLU A 34 6.36 -6.22 -1.29
C GLU A 34 7.27 -4.98 -1.25
N THR A 35 7.00 -3.99 -2.08
CA THR A 35 7.75 -2.74 -2.02
C THR A 35 7.35 -2.00 -0.76
N ILE A 36 8.30 -1.83 0.16
CA ILE A 36 8.13 -1.06 1.38
C ILE A 36 8.91 0.23 1.23
N LEU A 37 8.26 1.36 1.45
CA LEU A 37 8.90 2.68 1.46
C LEU A 37 8.60 3.41 2.76
N ASN A 38 9.54 4.26 3.18
CA ASN A 38 9.25 5.28 4.19
C ASN A 38 8.45 6.40 3.54
N ALA A 39 7.48 6.92 4.26
CA ALA A 39 6.60 7.99 3.81
C ALA A 39 6.29 8.96 4.95
N GLU A 40 6.01 10.19 4.59
CA GLU A 40 5.46 11.21 5.48
C GLU A 40 3.97 11.38 5.19
N ILE A 41 3.13 11.40 6.21
CA ILE A 41 1.71 11.71 6.07
C ILE A 41 1.57 13.22 5.90
N LYS A 42 1.21 13.65 4.71
CA LYS A 42 1.08 15.09 4.37
C LYS A 42 -0.25 15.67 4.76
N SER A 43 -1.32 14.91 4.57
CA SER A 43 -2.67 15.35 4.92
C SER A 43 -3.56 14.18 5.27
N THR A 44 -4.55 14.48 6.06
CA THR A 44 -5.69 13.60 6.34
C THR A 44 -6.98 14.40 6.12
N SER A 45 -8.00 13.73 5.61
CA SER A 45 -9.33 14.31 5.41
C SER A 45 -10.36 13.34 5.95
N PHE A 46 -11.43 13.88 6.51
CA PHE A 46 -12.61 13.14 6.95
C PHE A 46 -13.82 13.99 6.60
N TYR A 47 -14.66 13.51 5.69
CA TYR A 47 -15.67 14.35 5.07
C TYR A 47 -16.81 13.53 4.46
N PHE A 48 -17.90 14.22 4.14
CA PHE A 48 -18.99 13.68 3.31
C PHE A 48 -18.72 14.00 1.85
N GLU A 49 -18.80 12.98 1.00
CA GLU A 49 -18.82 13.14 -0.45
C GLU A 49 -20.21 13.65 -0.93
N ASP A 50 -20.27 14.09 -2.18
CA ASP A 50 -21.48 14.68 -2.79
C ASP A 50 -22.75 13.82 -2.69
N HIS A 51 -22.61 12.51 -2.55
CA HIS A 51 -23.72 11.57 -2.41
C HIS A 51 -24.00 11.14 -0.97
N GLY A 52 -23.48 11.88 0.02
CA GLY A 52 -23.69 11.60 1.44
C GLY A 52 -22.91 10.40 1.96
N CYS A 53 -21.92 9.93 1.25
CA CYS A 53 -20.99 8.91 1.73
C CYS A 53 -19.95 9.56 2.65
N LEU A 54 -19.93 9.14 3.92
CA LEU A 54 -18.88 9.55 4.85
C LEU A 54 -17.60 8.77 4.53
N THR A 55 -16.50 9.47 4.29
CA THR A 55 -15.23 8.88 3.91
C THR A 55 -14.03 9.55 4.59
N PHE A 56 -12.86 8.94 4.45
CA PHE A 56 -11.60 9.54 4.83
C PHE A 56 -10.53 9.29 3.77
N ASP A 57 -9.53 10.16 3.73
CA ASP A 57 -8.31 10.01 2.95
C ASP A 57 -7.09 10.32 3.77
N ILE A 58 -6.01 9.60 3.50
CA ILE A 58 -4.67 9.86 4.02
C ILE A 58 -3.73 9.94 2.85
N CYS A 59 -3.04 11.06 2.71
CA CYS A 59 -2.10 11.29 1.62
C CYS A 59 -0.67 11.23 2.13
N PHE A 60 0.14 10.47 1.42
CA PHE A 60 1.53 10.16 1.75
C PHE A 60 2.47 10.72 0.70
N ASP A 61 3.58 11.26 1.16
CA ASP A 61 4.71 11.64 0.33
C ASP A 61 5.86 10.66 0.55
N HIS A 62 6.38 10.09 -0.52
CA HIS A 62 7.43 9.08 -0.49
C HIS A 62 8.37 9.22 -1.69
N GLN A 63 9.45 8.46 -1.74
CA GLN A 63 10.50 8.58 -2.78
C GLN A 63 10.00 8.47 -4.22
N ARG A 64 8.85 7.83 -4.45
CA ARG A 64 8.27 7.64 -5.79
C ARG A 64 7.17 8.65 -6.13
N GLY A 65 6.89 9.60 -5.25
CA GLY A 65 5.89 10.63 -5.43
C GLY A 65 4.85 10.69 -4.33
N HIS A 66 3.66 11.14 -4.67
CA HIS A 66 2.56 11.39 -3.76
C HIS A 66 1.40 10.44 -4.07
N GLN A 67 0.87 9.76 -3.05
CA GLN A 67 -0.29 8.88 -3.17
C GLN A 67 -1.20 9.00 -1.95
N CYS A 68 -2.51 8.86 -2.18
CA CYS A 68 -3.50 8.84 -1.12
C CYS A 68 -4.11 7.44 -0.97
N MET A 69 -4.51 7.11 0.23
CA MET A 69 -5.20 5.88 0.61
C MET A 69 -6.48 6.23 1.35
N GLY A 70 -7.61 5.68 0.93
CA GLY A 70 -8.93 6.00 1.49
C GLY A 70 -10.02 5.84 0.45
N GLY A 71 -11.02 6.73 0.48
CA GLY A 71 -12.15 6.72 -0.46
C GLY A 71 -13.12 5.55 -0.23
N TYR A 72 -13.16 4.99 0.96
CA TYR A 72 -14.13 3.96 1.35
C TYR A 72 -15.32 4.59 2.04
N CYS A 73 -16.53 4.16 1.66
CA CYS A 73 -17.72 4.56 2.37
C CYS A 73 -17.78 3.92 3.76
N ILE A 74 -17.60 4.72 4.79
CA ILE A 74 -17.58 4.29 6.19
C ILE A 74 -18.81 4.77 6.97
N GLY A 75 -19.75 5.38 6.28
CA GLY A 75 -21.00 5.87 6.83
C GLY A 75 -21.82 6.56 5.77
N HIS A 76 -23.04 6.88 6.09
CA HIS A 76 -23.93 7.65 5.25
C HIS A 76 -24.55 8.78 6.06
N GLY A 77 -24.72 9.92 5.40
CA GLY A 77 -25.45 11.03 5.97
C GLY A 77 -25.93 11.95 4.85
N ILE A 78 -27.14 12.41 4.97
CA ILE A 78 -27.64 13.53 4.15
C ILE A 78 -27.54 14.75 5.05
N ILE A 79 -26.60 15.64 4.77
CA ILE A 79 -26.50 16.93 5.43
C ILE A 79 -27.53 17.85 4.75
N ASN A 80 -28.80 17.59 4.99
CA ASN A 80 -29.84 18.60 4.80
C ASN A 80 -30.08 19.20 6.18
N GLU A 81 -30.25 20.53 6.24
CA GLU A 81 -30.40 21.27 7.51
C GLU A 81 -31.58 20.76 8.38
N ASP A 82 -32.42 19.88 7.85
CA ASP A 82 -33.64 19.39 8.49
C ASP A 82 -33.63 17.89 8.86
N ASP A 83 -32.55 17.12 8.59
CA ASP A 83 -32.62 15.65 8.64
C ASP A 83 -31.40 15.00 9.38
N GLU A 84 -31.22 15.32 10.67
CA GLU A 84 -30.19 14.70 11.52
C GLU A 84 -30.40 13.17 11.73
N GLU A 85 -31.60 12.66 11.45
CA GLU A 85 -31.96 11.25 11.73
C GLU A 85 -31.31 10.24 10.76
N HIS A 86 -30.67 10.69 9.68
CA HIS A 86 -30.11 9.83 8.63
C HIS A 86 -28.57 9.73 8.63
N ILE A 87 -27.91 10.18 9.70
CA ILE A 87 -26.47 10.06 9.82
C ILE A 87 -26.14 8.71 10.47
N THR A 88 -25.42 7.85 9.75
CA THR A 88 -24.99 6.52 10.22
C THR A 88 -23.50 6.32 9.98
N GLY A 89 -22.84 5.68 10.93
CA GLY A 89 -21.48 5.20 10.76
C GLY A 89 -21.43 3.66 10.74
N THR A 90 -20.40 3.11 10.13
CA THR A 90 -20.17 1.68 10.14
C THR A 90 -19.13 1.31 11.20
N LYS A 91 -19.34 0.18 11.89
CA LYS A 91 -18.33 -0.39 12.80
C LYS A 91 -17.00 -0.58 12.09
N LYS A 92 -17.03 -1.14 10.89
CA LYS A 92 -15.86 -1.40 10.06
C LYS A 92 -15.07 -0.13 9.73
N GLY A 93 -15.76 0.97 9.41
CA GLY A 93 -15.12 2.27 9.16
C GLY A 93 -14.40 2.81 10.38
N THR A 94 -15.04 2.79 11.54
CA THR A 94 -14.45 3.23 12.80
C THR A 94 -13.25 2.36 13.19
N GLU A 95 -13.35 1.04 13.04
CA GLU A 95 -12.24 0.13 13.29
C GLU A 95 -11.08 0.35 12.33
N ALA A 96 -11.34 0.64 11.05
CA ALA A 96 -10.29 0.94 10.08
C ALA A 96 -9.49 2.19 10.48
N MET A 97 -10.16 3.26 10.87
CA MET A 97 -9.51 4.49 11.34
C MET A 97 -8.67 4.22 12.60
N ALA A 98 -9.23 3.50 13.58
CA ALA A 98 -8.52 3.13 14.80
C ALA A 98 -7.28 2.28 14.52
N ARG A 99 -7.35 1.34 13.59
CA ARG A 99 -6.23 0.48 13.19
C ARG A 99 -5.12 1.24 12.45
N ILE A 100 -5.48 2.25 11.68
CA ILE A 100 -4.51 3.16 11.05
C ILE A 100 -3.74 3.94 12.12
N MET A 101 -4.43 4.54 13.07
CA MET A 101 -3.79 5.26 14.18
C MET A 101 -2.88 4.34 14.99
N TRP A 102 -3.34 3.13 15.30
CA TRP A 102 -2.53 2.11 15.98
C TRP A 102 -1.28 1.73 15.18
N ALA A 103 -1.41 1.51 13.87
CA ALA A 103 -0.30 1.13 12.99
C ALA A 103 0.76 2.23 12.89
N VAL A 104 0.36 3.49 12.85
CA VAL A 104 1.28 4.64 12.83
C VAL A 104 1.83 4.95 14.23
N GLY A 105 1.09 4.62 15.29
CA GLY A 105 1.49 4.86 16.69
C GLY A 105 1.08 6.22 17.21
N VAL A 106 -0.09 6.71 16.81
CA VAL A 106 -0.68 7.98 17.30
C VAL A 106 -1.96 7.73 18.10
N LYS A 107 -2.37 8.70 18.89
CA LYS A 107 -3.55 8.63 19.76
C LYS A 107 -4.77 9.35 19.19
N SER A 108 -4.58 10.30 18.28
CA SER A 108 -5.66 11.01 17.61
C SER A 108 -5.44 11.06 16.09
N TRP A 109 -6.52 11.32 15.35
CA TRP A 109 -6.49 11.41 13.89
C TRP A 109 -5.67 12.60 13.40
N GLU A 110 -5.74 13.70 14.12
CA GLU A 110 -5.03 14.95 13.83
C GLU A 110 -3.51 14.80 13.97
N GLU A 111 -3.05 13.90 14.86
CA GLU A 111 -1.63 13.61 15.02
C GLU A 111 -1.01 12.86 13.85
N LEU A 112 -1.80 12.27 12.95
CA LEU A 112 -1.31 11.58 11.77
C LEU A 112 -0.53 12.51 10.85
N LYS A 113 -1.01 13.75 10.66
CA LYS A 113 -0.36 14.73 9.79
C LYS A 113 1.05 15.05 10.28
N GLY A 114 2.02 14.95 9.37
CA GLY A 114 3.44 15.17 9.65
C GLY A 114 4.16 13.97 10.25
N LYS A 115 3.48 12.83 10.50
CA LYS A 115 4.13 11.61 10.98
C LYS A 115 4.81 10.86 9.85
N TYR A 116 5.96 10.29 10.18
CA TYR A 116 6.65 9.34 9.34
C TYR A 116 6.14 7.92 9.62
N CYS A 117 5.93 7.18 8.58
CA CYS A 117 5.45 5.80 8.63
C CYS A 117 6.10 4.98 7.51
N ARG A 118 5.80 3.70 7.46
CA ARG A 118 6.15 2.84 6.32
C ARG A 118 4.88 2.51 5.54
N VAL A 119 5.00 2.38 4.24
CA VAL A 119 3.89 2.04 3.34
C VAL A 119 4.24 0.85 2.47
N LYS A 120 3.23 0.03 2.15
CA LYS A 120 3.36 -1.10 1.22
C LYS A 120 2.48 -0.88 0.00
N PHE A 121 2.97 -1.37 -1.12
CA PHE A 121 2.32 -1.24 -2.42
C PHE A 121 1.94 -2.61 -2.97
N ASP A 122 0.81 -2.63 -3.68
CA ASP A 122 0.44 -3.75 -4.54
C ASP A 122 1.48 -3.91 -5.65
N LYS A 123 1.87 -5.15 -5.92
CA LYS A 123 2.90 -5.49 -6.91
C LYS A 123 2.43 -5.30 -8.34
N GLU A 124 1.14 -5.50 -8.58
CA GLU A 124 0.59 -5.51 -9.94
C GLU A 124 0.41 -4.10 -10.48
N ASN A 125 -0.08 -3.18 -9.66
CA ASN A 125 -0.48 -1.85 -10.12
C ASN A 125 0.19 -0.69 -9.35
N GLY A 126 1.07 -0.98 -8.39
CA GLY A 126 1.75 0.03 -7.59
C GLY A 126 0.82 0.84 -6.68
N ARG A 127 -0.38 0.32 -6.39
CA ARG A 127 -1.33 0.96 -5.50
C ARG A 127 -0.92 0.77 -4.05
N LEU A 128 -1.04 1.83 -3.27
CA LEU A 128 -0.81 1.80 -1.83
C LEU A 128 -1.89 0.95 -1.14
N THR A 129 -1.46 -0.03 -0.33
CA THR A 129 -2.37 -0.97 0.33
C THR A 129 -2.30 -0.94 1.84
N SER A 130 -1.12 -0.67 2.39
CA SER A 130 -0.88 -0.80 3.82
C SER A 130 -0.06 0.34 4.37
N VAL A 131 -0.33 0.65 5.63
CA VAL A 131 0.44 1.57 6.45
C VAL A 131 1.01 0.82 7.66
N GLY A 132 2.21 1.21 8.10
CA GLY A 132 2.87 0.59 9.24
C GLY A 132 3.71 1.56 10.04
N HIS A 133 4.03 1.17 11.27
CA HIS A 133 4.89 1.95 12.15
C HIS A 133 6.28 2.15 11.55
N ILE A 134 6.87 3.33 11.78
CA ILE A 134 8.17 3.67 11.19
C ILE A 134 9.31 2.74 11.67
N VAL A 135 9.23 2.23 12.90
CA VAL A 135 10.26 1.37 13.52
C VAL A 135 9.71 -0.02 13.85
N GLU A 136 8.55 -0.10 14.53
CA GLU A 136 7.99 -1.35 15.02
C GLU A 136 7.38 -2.17 13.87
N ASP A 137 7.32 -3.50 14.04
CA ASP A 137 6.66 -4.39 13.07
C ASP A 137 5.15 -4.43 13.28
N LYS A 138 4.53 -3.26 13.12
CA LYS A 138 3.07 -3.06 13.16
C LYS A 138 2.60 -2.64 11.78
N TRP A 139 1.61 -3.35 11.24
CA TRP A 139 1.07 -3.12 9.91
C TRP A 139 -0.44 -3.22 9.88
N PHE A 140 -1.06 -2.40 9.06
CA PHE A 140 -2.47 -2.49 8.74
C PHE A 140 -2.69 -2.40 7.24
N ASN A 141 -3.28 -3.44 6.65
CA ASN A 141 -3.67 -3.45 5.23
C ASN A 141 -5.12 -2.99 5.11
N LEU A 142 -5.31 -1.72 4.75
CA LEU A 142 -6.64 -1.12 4.62
C LEU A 142 -7.43 -1.75 3.47
N VAL A 143 -6.77 -1.98 2.32
CA VAL A 143 -7.44 -2.52 1.13
C VAL A 143 -8.01 -3.91 1.39
N GLU A 144 -7.20 -4.78 2.01
CA GLU A 144 -7.64 -6.13 2.36
C GLU A 144 -8.73 -6.12 3.44
N TYR A 145 -8.57 -5.26 4.44
CA TYR A 145 -9.54 -5.13 5.52
C TYR A 145 -10.91 -4.70 5.01
N MET A 146 -10.95 -3.69 4.12
CA MET A 146 -12.21 -3.18 3.58
C MET A 146 -12.90 -4.15 2.61
N LYS A 147 -12.15 -5.07 1.97
CA LYS A 147 -12.71 -6.12 1.11
C LYS A 147 -13.36 -7.28 1.87
N ARG A 148 -13.02 -7.49 3.14
CA ARG A 148 -13.64 -8.56 3.95
C ARG A 148 -15.14 -8.29 4.07
N LYS A 149 -15.96 -9.32 3.82
CA LYS A 149 -17.39 -9.26 4.13
C LYS A 149 -17.53 -9.41 5.66
N ASP A 150 -18.43 -8.62 6.23
CA ASP A 150 -18.81 -8.75 7.64
C ASP A 150 -19.54 -10.07 7.87
#